data_6af679c9e38acd6bd3768167c0b6d612
#
_entry.id   6af679c9e38acd6bd3768167c0b6d612
#
_cell.length_a   1.000
_cell.length_b   1.000
_cell.length_c   1.000
_cell.angle_alpha   90.00
_cell.angle_beta   90.00
_cell.angle_gamma   90.00
#
_symmetry.space_group_name_H-M   'P 1'
#
loop_
_entity.id
_entity.type
_entity.pdbx_description
1 polymer ?
#
loop_
_entity_poly.entity_id
_entity_poly.type
_entity_poly.pdbx_seq_one_letter_code
_entity_poly.pdbx_strand_id
1 'polypeptide(L)'
;WLGVGAILLAQTRSIWLGGTLALGLGLALGWRPAKNVRFVFLGGLAVAGLLALSGPVQKRLMNPANLQIRQVFWHHSFQMQAEHPLTGVGPGQWRIHFPKYGLEGMNPSVAEGVTSEVRPHNDFIWVAAEMGYVGLVLFLAFFILLIVHGVRAYRKDKAHVGHAAWMAILVLTGVYAFFEFPLERAAFWVPFMALAGWHSRGGIALPKKVYLGLAFLLLGLSGRVAWQAIQSDQTNQTVLEQNSRKDARGIVQSATDAVSSWNELDRFSNPLIYFAGMGSMFGEAQSMGQNPTFTSANFKQAEGYFNEALAVHPYHVVTLYQKANLYRYRRDYANAMATYEELLRISPRHPGGQMHYAVTLNALGNYEAAARVLIAAFLGQEYYSNPDYQRAVVEALRGMPASTRHRGLQTFIGMRSQLDDAALFQAFQTFKSQRVPKAR
;
A
#
# COMPACT_ATOMS: atom_id res chain seq x y z
N TRP A 1 25.03 13.77 -21.16
CA TRP A 1 25.34 14.42 -19.87
C TRP A 1 24.11 14.37 -18.94
N LEU A 2 22.94 14.80 -19.41
CA LEU A 2 21.70 14.80 -18.62
C LEU A 2 21.30 13.42 -18.10
N GLY A 3 21.47 12.36 -18.91
CA GLY A 3 21.13 11.00 -18.52
C GLY A 3 22.02 10.42 -17.41
N VAL A 4 23.33 10.69 -17.44
CA VAL A 4 24.26 10.26 -16.38
C VAL A 4 23.99 11.01 -15.08
N GLY A 5 23.75 12.33 -15.16
CA GLY A 5 23.34 13.13 -14.01
C GLY A 5 22.04 12.62 -13.39
N ALA A 6 21.04 12.28 -14.21
CA ALA A 6 19.76 11.72 -13.74
C ALA A 6 19.94 10.36 -13.04
N ILE A 7 20.82 9.47 -13.55
CA ILE A 7 21.14 8.17 -12.91
C ILE A 7 21.79 8.39 -11.54
N LEU A 8 22.71 9.34 -11.44
CA LEU A 8 23.40 9.66 -10.19
C LEU A 8 22.44 10.30 -9.16
N LEU A 9 21.56 11.19 -9.62
CA LEU A 9 20.57 11.87 -8.78
C LEU A 9 19.39 10.99 -8.39
N ALA A 10 19.10 9.93 -9.13
CA ALA A 10 17.96 9.04 -8.88
C ALA A 10 18.06 8.29 -7.54
N GLN A 11 19.25 8.17 -6.93
CA GLN A 11 19.52 7.55 -5.62
C GLN A 11 18.86 6.17 -5.42
N THR A 12 18.53 5.46 -6.51
CA THR A 12 17.90 4.14 -6.48
C THR A 12 18.95 3.05 -6.71
N ARG A 13 19.03 2.10 -5.77
CA ARG A 13 19.99 0.97 -5.80
C ARG A 13 19.87 0.15 -7.06
N SER A 14 18.63 -0.09 -7.52
CA SER A 14 18.33 -0.86 -8.72
C SER A 14 18.90 -0.24 -10.00
N ILE A 15 18.85 1.09 -10.12
CA ILE A 15 19.41 1.79 -11.29
C ILE A 15 20.95 1.71 -11.29
N TRP A 16 21.58 1.82 -10.13
CA TRP A 16 23.03 1.69 -10.05
C TRP A 16 23.51 0.26 -10.35
N LEU A 17 22.84 -0.75 -9.76
CA LEU A 17 23.14 -2.14 -10.05
C LEU A 17 22.90 -2.48 -11.53
N GLY A 18 21.71 -2.16 -12.04
CA GLY A 18 21.35 -2.42 -13.42
C GLY A 18 22.24 -1.67 -14.41
N GLY A 19 22.56 -0.41 -14.12
CA GLY A 19 23.48 0.40 -14.94
C GLY A 19 24.90 -0.18 -15.01
N THR A 20 25.41 -0.65 -13.85
CA THR A 20 26.74 -1.29 -13.78
C THR A 20 26.78 -2.59 -14.59
N LEU A 21 25.77 -3.46 -14.42
CA LEU A 21 25.66 -4.72 -15.14
C LEU A 21 25.46 -4.49 -16.65
N ALA A 22 24.62 -3.53 -17.02
CA ALA A 22 24.37 -3.15 -18.41
C ALA A 22 25.65 -2.63 -19.10
N LEU A 23 26.41 -1.78 -18.41
CA LEU A 23 27.69 -1.31 -18.91
C LEU A 23 28.70 -2.45 -19.05
N GLY A 24 28.85 -3.29 -18.02
CA GLY A 24 29.76 -4.42 -18.03
C GLY A 24 29.48 -5.33 -19.23
N LEU A 25 28.20 -5.66 -19.45
CA LEU A 25 27.79 -6.43 -20.62
C LEU A 25 28.07 -5.72 -21.93
N GLY A 26 27.75 -4.42 -22.06
CA GLY A 26 28.02 -3.64 -23.28
C GLY A 26 29.50 -3.64 -23.62
N LEU A 27 30.38 -3.44 -22.63
CA LEU A 27 31.85 -3.49 -22.84
C LEU A 27 32.31 -4.90 -23.20
N ALA A 28 31.80 -5.95 -22.58
CA ALA A 28 32.09 -7.33 -22.90
C ALA A 28 31.67 -7.72 -24.33
N LEU A 29 30.57 -7.16 -24.81
CA LEU A 29 30.07 -7.33 -26.17
C LEU A 29 30.80 -6.43 -27.20
N GLY A 30 31.88 -5.74 -26.82
CA GLY A 30 32.70 -4.93 -27.71
C GLY A 30 32.20 -3.50 -27.93
N TRP A 31 31.24 -3.02 -27.13
CA TRP A 31 30.87 -1.61 -27.15
C TRP A 31 32.06 -0.77 -26.69
N ARG A 32 32.55 0.05 -27.61
CA ARG A 32 33.68 0.96 -27.36
C ARG A 32 33.19 2.41 -27.40
N PRO A 33 32.60 2.93 -26.32
CA PRO A 33 32.14 4.31 -26.28
C PRO A 33 33.31 5.27 -26.48
N ALA A 34 33.06 6.43 -27.04
CA ALA A 34 34.06 7.49 -27.25
C ALA A 34 34.78 7.78 -25.91
N LYS A 35 36.06 8.18 -26.02
CA LYS A 35 36.95 8.35 -24.86
C LYS A 35 36.34 9.21 -23.78
N ASN A 36 35.69 10.32 -24.16
CA ASN A 36 35.00 11.24 -23.28
C ASN A 36 33.82 10.57 -22.54
N VAL A 37 33.06 9.69 -23.20
CA VAL A 37 31.93 8.95 -22.61
C VAL A 37 32.41 7.95 -21.57
N ARG A 38 33.56 7.29 -21.81
CA ARG A 38 34.19 6.39 -20.83
C ARG A 38 34.61 7.15 -19.56
N PHE A 39 35.29 8.30 -19.72
CA PHE A 39 35.70 9.12 -18.58
C PHE A 39 34.54 9.61 -17.76
N VAL A 40 33.46 10.06 -18.39
CA VAL A 40 32.24 10.50 -17.71
C VAL A 40 31.61 9.36 -16.94
N PHE A 41 31.55 8.18 -17.57
CA PHE A 41 30.93 7.02 -16.95
C PHE A 41 31.77 6.50 -15.77
N LEU A 42 33.09 6.36 -15.94
CA LEU A 42 34.01 5.95 -14.88
C LEU A 42 34.04 6.98 -13.74
N GLY A 43 34.04 8.27 -14.09
CA GLY A 43 33.92 9.35 -13.12
C GLY A 43 32.59 9.29 -12.36
N GLY A 44 31.48 9.04 -13.06
CA GLY A 44 30.16 8.84 -12.44
C GLY A 44 30.12 7.64 -11.52
N LEU A 45 30.70 6.50 -11.91
CA LEU A 45 30.83 5.33 -11.03
C LEU A 45 31.70 5.60 -9.80
N ALA A 46 32.80 6.32 -9.98
CA ALA A 46 33.68 6.72 -8.84
C ALA A 46 32.93 7.64 -7.88
N VAL A 47 32.20 8.64 -8.38
CA VAL A 47 31.34 9.52 -7.56
C VAL A 47 30.23 8.73 -6.86
N ALA A 48 29.54 7.82 -7.56
CA ALA A 48 28.53 6.96 -6.96
C ALA A 48 29.12 6.05 -5.87
N GLY A 49 30.32 5.49 -6.11
CA GLY A 49 31.06 4.71 -5.11
C GLY A 49 31.44 5.53 -3.88
N LEU A 50 31.95 6.74 -4.07
CA LEU A 50 32.26 7.65 -2.97
C LEU A 50 31.02 8.08 -2.20
N LEU A 51 29.93 8.37 -2.88
CA LEU A 51 28.65 8.68 -2.24
C LEU A 51 28.10 7.47 -1.46
N ALA A 52 28.24 6.26 -1.99
CA ALA A 52 27.83 5.03 -1.29
C ALA A 52 28.62 4.78 0.00
N LEU A 53 29.84 5.29 0.08
CA LEU A 53 30.67 5.24 1.29
C LEU A 53 30.33 6.37 2.28
N SER A 54 29.55 7.38 1.88
CA SER A 54 29.13 8.44 2.79
C SER A 54 28.15 7.93 3.84
N GLY A 55 28.29 8.36 5.10
CA GLY A 55 27.51 7.86 6.23
C GLY A 55 25.98 7.93 6.02
N PRO A 56 25.39 9.01 5.50
CA PRO A 56 23.95 9.08 5.21
C PRO A 56 23.48 8.09 4.15
N VAL A 57 24.25 7.93 3.06
CA VAL A 57 23.92 7.00 1.97
C VAL A 57 24.12 5.55 2.43
N GLN A 58 25.19 5.28 3.18
CA GLN A 58 25.46 3.95 3.73
C GLN A 58 24.34 3.51 4.69
N LYS A 59 23.89 4.38 5.61
CA LYS A 59 22.74 4.09 6.49
C LYS A 59 21.49 3.75 5.67
N ARG A 60 21.25 4.48 4.60
CA ARG A 60 20.10 4.24 3.70
C ARG A 60 20.26 2.95 2.88
N LEU A 61 21.47 2.67 2.40
CA LEU A 61 21.79 1.46 1.64
C LEU A 61 21.73 0.19 2.50
N MET A 62 22.17 0.28 3.76
CA MET A 62 22.26 -0.84 4.70
C MET A 62 21.03 -0.97 5.60
N ASN A 63 20.00 -0.13 5.43
CA ASN A 63 18.79 -0.23 6.23
C ASN A 63 18.05 -1.56 5.92
N PRO A 64 18.02 -2.51 6.87
CA PRO A 64 17.40 -3.82 6.67
C PRO A 64 15.88 -3.72 6.58
N ALA A 65 15.26 -2.67 7.16
CA ALA A 65 13.81 -2.50 7.17
C ALA A 65 13.21 -2.46 5.76
N ASN A 66 13.90 -1.83 4.79
CA ASN A 66 13.43 -1.79 3.40
C ASN A 66 13.41 -3.18 2.73
N LEU A 67 14.32 -4.08 3.10
CA LEU A 67 14.34 -5.43 2.57
C LEU A 67 13.28 -6.29 3.28
N GLN A 68 13.12 -6.14 4.58
CA GLN A 68 12.10 -6.85 5.36
C GLN A 68 10.68 -6.52 4.88
N ILE A 69 10.38 -5.24 4.62
CA ILE A 69 9.09 -4.84 4.05
C ILE A 69 8.86 -5.46 2.67
N ARG A 70 9.88 -5.48 1.79
CA ARG A 70 9.76 -6.13 0.47
C ARG A 70 9.53 -7.64 0.60
N GLN A 71 10.16 -8.31 1.57
CA GLN A 71 9.91 -9.73 1.83
C GLN A 71 8.44 -9.98 2.22
N VAL A 72 7.83 -9.11 3.02
CA VAL A 72 6.40 -9.17 3.34
C VAL A 72 5.56 -8.99 2.08
N PHE A 73 5.85 -7.96 1.26
CA PHE A 73 5.14 -7.75 0.00
C PHE A 73 5.21 -8.97 -0.93
N TRP A 74 6.39 -9.55 -1.08
CA TRP A 74 6.59 -10.72 -1.93
C TRP A 74 5.90 -11.96 -1.37
N HIS A 75 5.99 -12.17 -0.05
CA HIS A 75 5.29 -13.27 0.62
C HIS A 75 3.77 -13.20 0.40
N HIS A 76 3.16 -12.04 0.65
CA HIS A 76 1.72 -11.84 0.43
C HIS A 76 1.36 -11.98 -1.06
N SER A 77 2.21 -11.51 -1.97
CA SER A 77 1.99 -11.69 -3.42
C SER A 77 2.01 -13.17 -3.83
N PHE A 78 2.89 -13.99 -3.23
CA PHE A 78 2.89 -15.43 -3.45
C PHE A 78 1.65 -16.11 -2.87
N GLN A 79 1.12 -15.65 -1.74
CA GLN A 79 -0.15 -16.13 -1.20
C GLN A 79 -1.31 -15.81 -2.14
N MET A 80 -1.38 -14.57 -2.69
CA MET A 80 -2.37 -14.21 -3.71
C MET A 80 -2.30 -15.12 -4.93
N GLN A 81 -1.09 -15.33 -5.44
CA GLN A 81 -0.85 -16.17 -6.60
C GLN A 81 -1.19 -17.65 -6.33
N ALA A 82 -0.96 -18.14 -5.12
CA ALA A 82 -1.32 -19.52 -4.71
C ALA A 82 -2.84 -19.72 -4.62
N GLU A 83 -3.60 -18.71 -4.20
CA GLU A 83 -5.07 -18.76 -4.19
C GLU A 83 -5.68 -18.67 -5.59
N HIS A 84 -5.03 -17.95 -6.50
CA HIS A 84 -5.49 -17.72 -7.88
C HIS A 84 -4.39 -18.04 -8.90
N PRO A 85 -3.96 -19.31 -9.04
CA PRO A 85 -2.72 -19.66 -9.71
C PRO A 85 -2.73 -19.35 -11.22
N LEU A 86 -3.85 -19.51 -11.91
CA LEU A 86 -3.89 -19.35 -13.37
C LEU A 86 -4.09 -17.89 -13.80
N THR A 87 -5.01 -17.18 -13.17
CA THR A 87 -5.46 -15.84 -13.59
C THR A 87 -5.02 -14.72 -12.67
N GLY A 88 -4.50 -15.04 -11.49
CA GLY A 88 -4.22 -14.06 -10.44
C GLY A 88 -5.49 -13.44 -9.86
N VAL A 89 -5.31 -12.41 -9.04
CA VAL A 89 -6.44 -11.66 -8.41
C VAL A 89 -7.08 -10.64 -9.35
N GLY A 90 -6.53 -10.41 -10.52
CA GLY A 90 -6.95 -9.43 -11.51
C GLY A 90 -6.00 -8.23 -11.61
N PRO A 91 -5.87 -7.62 -12.81
CA PRO A 91 -5.05 -6.44 -13.00
C PRO A 91 -5.49 -5.27 -12.11
N GLY A 92 -4.54 -4.62 -11.42
CA GLY A 92 -4.79 -3.50 -10.51
C GLY A 92 -5.39 -3.91 -9.16
N GLN A 93 -5.63 -5.21 -8.91
CA GLN A 93 -6.28 -5.70 -7.71
C GLN A 93 -5.31 -6.01 -6.55
N TRP A 94 -4.01 -6.00 -6.80
CA TRP A 94 -3.01 -6.28 -5.77
C TRP A 94 -3.22 -5.42 -4.52
N ARG A 95 -3.39 -4.13 -4.70
CA ARG A 95 -3.58 -3.15 -3.62
C ARG A 95 -4.84 -3.38 -2.78
N ILE A 96 -5.88 -4.00 -3.36
CA ILE A 96 -7.14 -4.36 -2.68
C ILE A 96 -6.96 -5.65 -1.87
N HIS A 97 -6.26 -6.64 -2.44
CA HIS A 97 -6.05 -7.94 -1.82
C HIS A 97 -4.90 -7.97 -0.81
N PHE A 98 -3.92 -7.05 -0.93
CA PHE A 98 -2.74 -7.03 -0.05
C PHE A 98 -3.09 -7.00 1.44
N PRO A 99 -4.03 -6.18 1.95
CA PRO A 99 -4.35 -6.14 3.37
C PRO A 99 -4.97 -7.45 3.91
N LYS A 100 -5.55 -8.29 3.05
CA LYS A 100 -6.12 -9.60 3.42
C LYS A 100 -5.15 -10.46 4.22
N TYR A 101 -3.86 -10.40 3.90
CA TYR A 101 -2.80 -11.25 4.45
C TYR A 101 -2.16 -10.65 5.71
N GLY A 102 -2.63 -9.49 6.15
CA GLY A 102 -2.19 -8.81 7.36
C GLY A 102 -1.23 -7.66 7.10
N LEU A 103 -1.35 -6.64 7.94
CA LEU A 103 -0.51 -5.44 7.90
C LEU A 103 0.50 -5.39 9.05
N GLU A 104 0.81 -6.54 9.66
CA GLU A 104 1.80 -6.61 10.72
C GLU A 104 3.20 -6.25 10.19
N GLY A 105 3.90 -5.39 10.91
CA GLY A 105 5.22 -4.90 10.50
C GLY A 105 5.21 -3.75 9.48
N MET A 106 4.02 -3.32 9.01
CA MET A 106 3.89 -2.12 8.18
C MET A 106 4.11 -0.86 9.02
N ASN A 107 4.38 0.25 8.33
CA ASN A 107 4.45 1.54 9.01
C ASN A 107 3.06 1.92 9.60
N PRO A 108 3.01 2.77 10.63
CA PRO A 108 1.75 3.15 11.29
C PRO A 108 0.69 3.69 10.32
N SER A 109 1.09 4.51 9.35
CA SER A 109 0.14 5.10 8.39
C SER A 109 -0.55 4.03 7.52
N VAL A 110 0.14 2.94 7.17
CA VAL A 110 -0.47 1.80 6.45
C VAL A 110 -1.33 0.96 7.39
N ALA A 111 -0.84 0.70 8.61
CA ALA A 111 -1.58 -0.08 9.59
C ALA A 111 -2.89 0.60 10.02
N GLU A 112 -2.93 1.92 10.04
CA GLU A 112 -4.12 2.72 10.34
C GLU A 112 -5.00 2.99 9.10
N GLY A 113 -4.56 2.58 7.91
CA GLY A 113 -5.27 2.82 6.66
C GLY A 113 -5.22 4.26 6.15
N VAL A 114 -4.35 5.12 6.73
CA VAL A 114 -4.14 6.49 6.24
C VAL A 114 -3.50 6.49 4.85
N THR A 115 -2.63 5.52 4.60
CA THR A 115 -2.04 5.25 3.29
C THR A 115 -2.15 3.76 2.98
N SER A 116 -2.13 3.42 1.69
CA SER A 116 -2.13 2.02 1.24
C SER A 116 -0.87 1.73 0.44
N GLU A 117 -0.39 0.49 0.56
CA GLU A 117 0.61 -0.03 -0.35
C GLU A 117 -0.06 -0.40 -1.68
N VAL A 118 0.55 -0.01 -2.78
CA VAL A 118 -0.10 -0.16 -4.09
C VAL A 118 0.59 -1.20 -4.99
N ARG A 119 1.81 -1.69 -4.59
CA ARG A 119 2.60 -2.61 -5.40
C ARG A 119 3.73 -3.30 -4.63
N PRO A 120 4.19 -4.49 -5.07
CA PRO A 120 5.20 -5.28 -4.35
C PRO A 120 6.66 -4.86 -4.60
N HIS A 121 6.95 -3.81 -5.38
CA HIS A 121 8.30 -3.41 -5.81
C HIS A 121 9.07 -4.52 -6.53
N ASN A 122 8.38 -5.29 -7.37
CA ASN A 122 8.92 -6.31 -8.27
C ASN A 122 7.86 -6.62 -9.33
N ASP A 123 8.08 -6.23 -10.58
CA ASP A 123 7.09 -6.42 -11.66
C ASP A 123 6.81 -7.88 -11.98
N PHE A 124 7.78 -8.78 -11.82
CA PHE A 124 7.57 -10.22 -12.09
C PHE A 124 6.61 -10.83 -11.05
N ILE A 125 6.83 -10.52 -9.78
CA ILE A 125 5.97 -10.97 -8.68
C ILE A 125 4.60 -10.30 -8.79
N TRP A 126 4.57 -9.03 -9.18
CA TRP A 126 3.32 -8.29 -9.35
C TRP A 126 2.46 -8.91 -10.47
N VAL A 127 3.05 -9.16 -11.65
CA VAL A 127 2.37 -9.84 -12.76
C VAL A 127 1.90 -11.24 -12.33
N ALA A 128 2.72 -11.99 -11.60
CA ALA A 128 2.32 -13.31 -11.09
C ALA A 128 1.13 -13.23 -10.13
N ALA A 129 1.09 -12.25 -9.23
CA ALA A 129 -0.01 -12.08 -8.28
C ALA A 129 -1.31 -11.63 -8.97
N GLU A 130 -1.22 -10.67 -9.91
CA GLU A 130 -2.40 -10.10 -10.57
C GLU A 130 -2.91 -10.88 -11.78
N MET A 131 -2.01 -11.52 -12.53
CA MET A 131 -2.34 -12.21 -13.78
C MET A 131 -2.04 -13.72 -13.75
N GLY A 132 -1.61 -14.25 -12.61
CA GLY A 132 -1.30 -15.66 -12.42
C GLY A 132 -0.14 -16.16 -13.28
N TYR A 133 -0.03 -17.49 -13.38
CA TYR A 133 1.01 -18.11 -14.21
C TYR A 133 0.84 -17.82 -15.70
N VAL A 134 -0.40 -17.65 -16.18
CA VAL A 134 -0.64 -17.32 -17.59
C VAL A 134 -0.02 -15.95 -17.93
N GLY A 135 -0.31 -14.94 -17.12
CA GLY A 135 0.28 -13.61 -17.32
C GLY A 135 1.80 -13.61 -17.15
N LEU A 136 2.32 -14.30 -16.13
CA LEU A 136 3.75 -14.39 -15.91
C LEU A 136 4.48 -15.07 -17.07
N VAL A 137 3.94 -16.18 -17.61
CA VAL A 137 4.53 -16.87 -18.77
C VAL A 137 4.55 -15.96 -20.00
N LEU A 138 3.45 -15.25 -20.28
CA LEU A 138 3.40 -14.31 -21.39
C LEU A 138 4.38 -13.14 -21.20
N PHE A 139 4.49 -12.62 -19.98
CA PHE A 139 5.43 -11.54 -19.65
C PHE A 139 6.88 -11.98 -19.79
N LEU A 140 7.23 -13.16 -19.29
CA LEU A 140 8.57 -13.74 -19.46
C LEU A 140 8.87 -14.07 -20.93
N ALA A 141 7.90 -14.63 -21.67
CA ALA A 141 8.06 -14.94 -23.09
C ALA A 141 8.35 -13.68 -23.91
N PHE A 142 7.69 -12.55 -23.59
CA PHE A 142 7.96 -11.27 -24.22
C PHE A 142 9.45 -10.87 -24.05
N PHE A 143 9.98 -10.89 -22.81
CA PHE A 143 11.40 -10.57 -22.58
C PHE A 143 12.35 -11.58 -23.21
N ILE A 144 12.04 -12.88 -23.13
CA ILE A 144 12.85 -13.94 -23.74
C ILE A 144 12.93 -13.72 -25.27
N LEU A 145 11.82 -13.41 -25.92
CA LEU A 145 11.81 -13.12 -27.35
C LEU A 145 12.68 -11.91 -27.71
N LEU A 146 12.62 -10.83 -26.91
CA LEU A 146 13.48 -9.66 -27.11
C LEU A 146 14.95 -9.99 -26.93
N ILE A 147 15.29 -10.81 -25.92
CA ILE A 147 16.67 -11.28 -25.68
C ILE A 147 17.16 -12.16 -26.84
N VAL A 148 16.36 -13.15 -27.25
CA VAL A 148 16.71 -14.05 -28.36
C VAL A 148 16.92 -13.27 -29.63
N HIS A 149 16.04 -12.30 -29.92
CA HIS A 149 16.18 -11.43 -31.10
C HIS A 149 17.46 -10.58 -31.01
N GLY A 150 17.70 -9.95 -29.85
CA GLY A 150 18.93 -9.16 -29.64
C GLY A 150 20.22 -9.98 -29.80
N VAL A 151 20.26 -11.21 -29.26
CA VAL A 151 21.39 -12.12 -29.38
C VAL A 151 21.60 -12.52 -30.85
N ARG A 152 20.54 -12.84 -31.59
CA ARG A 152 20.62 -13.18 -33.04
C ARG A 152 21.15 -12.00 -33.84
N ALA A 153 20.62 -10.81 -33.58
CA ALA A 153 21.08 -9.59 -34.25
C ALA A 153 22.58 -9.30 -33.98
N TYR A 154 22.99 -9.40 -32.71
CA TYR A 154 24.41 -9.24 -32.34
C TYR A 154 25.32 -10.28 -32.95
N ARG A 155 24.90 -11.56 -32.99
CA ARG A 155 25.71 -12.61 -33.64
C ARG A 155 25.88 -12.40 -35.14
N LYS A 156 24.86 -11.83 -35.79
CA LYS A 156 24.88 -11.53 -37.25
C LYS A 156 25.80 -10.36 -37.59
N ASP A 157 25.82 -9.33 -36.74
CA ASP A 157 26.65 -8.14 -36.91
C ASP A 157 27.21 -7.65 -35.57
N LYS A 158 28.39 -8.19 -35.20
CA LYS A 158 29.06 -7.82 -33.94
C LYS A 158 29.65 -6.42 -33.95
N ALA A 159 29.83 -5.83 -35.12
CA ALA A 159 30.38 -4.49 -35.26
C ALA A 159 29.35 -3.40 -35.02
N HIS A 160 28.06 -3.74 -35.13
CA HIS A 160 26.99 -2.78 -34.94
C HIS A 160 26.75 -2.51 -33.43
N VAL A 161 27.25 -1.38 -32.95
CA VAL A 161 27.19 -0.93 -31.54
C VAL A 161 25.78 -0.95 -31.00
N GLY A 162 24.75 -0.69 -31.81
CA GLY A 162 23.34 -0.70 -31.42
C GLY A 162 22.87 -2.04 -30.85
N HIS A 163 23.43 -3.17 -31.29
CA HIS A 163 23.05 -4.49 -30.78
C HIS A 163 23.58 -4.72 -29.35
N ALA A 164 24.81 -4.30 -29.08
CA ALA A 164 25.38 -4.36 -27.73
C ALA A 164 24.65 -3.40 -26.77
N ALA A 165 24.33 -2.20 -27.24
CA ALA A 165 23.55 -1.24 -26.47
C ALA A 165 22.14 -1.77 -26.15
N TRP A 166 21.46 -2.41 -27.09
CA TRP A 166 20.17 -3.04 -26.88
C TRP A 166 20.22 -4.14 -25.81
N MET A 167 21.21 -5.03 -25.86
CA MET A 167 21.39 -6.06 -24.84
C MET A 167 21.64 -5.46 -23.45
N ALA A 168 22.39 -4.37 -23.37
CA ALA A 168 22.60 -3.63 -22.13
C ALA A 168 21.30 -3.02 -21.60
N ILE A 169 20.44 -2.47 -22.47
CA ILE A 169 19.10 -1.95 -22.09
C ILE A 169 18.21 -3.06 -21.56
N LEU A 170 18.22 -4.25 -22.17
CA LEU A 170 17.42 -5.39 -21.69
C LEU A 170 17.87 -5.84 -20.29
N VAL A 171 19.17 -5.90 -20.01
CA VAL A 171 19.69 -6.20 -18.68
C VAL A 171 19.28 -5.14 -17.65
N LEU A 172 19.45 -3.85 -18.01
CA LEU A 172 19.01 -2.74 -17.14
C LEU A 172 17.52 -2.83 -16.83
N THR A 173 16.68 -3.08 -17.85
CA THR A 173 15.24 -3.22 -17.71
C THR A 173 14.87 -4.40 -16.79
N GLY A 174 15.50 -5.56 -16.99
CA GLY A 174 15.25 -6.73 -16.16
C GLY A 174 15.60 -6.50 -14.68
N VAL A 175 16.75 -5.90 -14.41
CA VAL A 175 17.16 -5.53 -13.04
C VAL A 175 16.21 -4.49 -12.44
N TYR A 176 15.82 -3.49 -13.23
CA TYR A 176 14.91 -2.45 -12.77
C TYR A 176 13.52 -3.02 -12.47
N ALA A 177 12.98 -3.91 -13.32
CA ALA A 177 11.72 -4.59 -13.10
C ALA A 177 11.75 -5.55 -11.88
N PHE A 178 12.93 -6.11 -11.55
CA PHE A 178 13.07 -6.98 -10.40
C PHE A 178 13.04 -6.24 -9.04
N PHE A 179 13.54 -5.02 -8.99
CA PHE A 179 13.63 -4.26 -7.74
C PHE A 179 12.67 -3.09 -7.63
N GLU A 180 12.01 -2.71 -8.72
CA GLU A 180 11.11 -1.56 -8.81
C GLU A 180 9.85 -1.92 -9.60
N PHE A 181 9.20 -0.91 -10.19
CA PHE A 181 7.92 -1.05 -10.90
C PHE A 181 7.90 -0.24 -12.20
N PRO A 182 8.82 -0.49 -13.17
CA PRO A 182 8.80 0.22 -14.46
C PRO A 182 7.50 0.02 -15.25
N LEU A 183 6.73 -1.06 -15.03
CA LEU A 183 5.44 -1.31 -15.70
C LEU A 183 4.46 -0.14 -15.59
N GLU A 184 4.41 0.53 -14.46
CA GLU A 184 3.54 1.69 -14.27
C GLU A 184 4.07 3.00 -14.89
N ARG A 185 5.32 3.03 -15.37
CA ARG A 185 5.96 4.26 -15.80
C ARG A 185 5.91 4.39 -17.31
N ALA A 186 4.91 5.09 -17.84
CA ALA A 186 4.80 5.37 -19.27
C ALA A 186 6.06 6.03 -19.83
N ALA A 187 6.70 6.93 -19.08
CA ALA A 187 7.98 7.57 -19.45
C ALA A 187 9.12 6.57 -19.64
N PHE A 188 9.03 5.37 -19.05
CA PHE A 188 9.99 4.28 -19.29
C PHE A 188 9.54 3.40 -20.46
N TRP A 189 8.28 2.97 -20.48
CA TRP A 189 7.78 2.01 -21.46
C TRP A 189 7.69 2.56 -22.87
N VAL A 190 7.30 3.81 -23.06
CA VAL A 190 7.17 4.40 -24.40
C VAL A 190 8.52 4.38 -25.15
N PRO A 191 9.64 4.93 -24.61
CA PRO A 191 10.92 4.82 -25.29
C PRO A 191 11.44 3.39 -25.39
N PHE A 192 11.20 2.54 -24.36
CA PHE A 192 11.61 1.14 -24.41
C PHE A 192 10.93 0.40 -25.56
N MET A 193 9.61 0.52 -25.72
CA MET A 193 8.86 -0.12 -26.81
C MET A 193 9.23 0.43 -28.19
N ALA A 194 9.51 1.73 -28.29
CA ALA A 194 10.05 2.33 -29.53
C ALA A 194 11.39 1.72 -29.91
N LEU A 195 12.32 1.55 -28.96
CA LEU A 195 13.60 0.90 -29.17
C LEU A 195 13.45 -0.60 -29.50
N ALA A 196 12.53 -1.29 -28.82
CA ALA A 196 12.22 -2.69 -29.10
C ALA A 196 11.71 -2.87 -30.54
N GLY A 197 10.76 -2.02 -30.96
CA GLY A 197 10.24 -2.00 -32.32
C GLY A 197 11.32 -1.67 -33.35
N TRP A 198 12.18 -0.69 -33.05
CA TRP A 198 13.33 -0.36 -33.93
C TRP A 198 14.29 -1.53 -34.10
N HIS A 199 14.58 -2.25 -33.02
CA HIS A 199 15.51 -3.38 -33.02
C HIS A 199 14.94 -4.65 -33.68
N SER A 200 13.61 -4.81 -33.63
CA SER A 200 12.87 -5.96 -34.14
C SER A 200 12.49 -5.81 -35.63
N ARG A 201 13.15 -4.91 -36.37
CA ARG A 201 12.90 -4.73 -37.81
C ARG A 201 13.05 -6.05 -38.56
N GLY A 202 12.00 -6.46 -39.28
CA GLY A 202 11.93 -7.75 -39.98
C GLY A 202 10.86 -8.69 -39.51
N GLY A 203 9.98 -8.23 -38.61
CA GLY A 203 8.75 -8.93 -38.20
C GLY A 203 7.70 -8.99 -39.31
N ILE A 204 6.52 -9.45 -39.00
CA ILE A 204 5.37 -9.52 -39.91
C ILE A 204 5.06 -8.12 -40.45
N ALA A 205 5.23 -7.92 -41.74
CA ALA A 205 4.87 -6.66 -42.37
C ALA A 205 3.37 -6.55 -42.52
N LEU A 206 2.74 -5.76 -41.63
CA LEU A 206 1.36 -5.41 -41.79
C LEU A 206 1.17 -4.38 -42.90
N PRO A 207 0.08 -4.47 -43.71
CA PRO A 207 -0.26 -3.43 -44.65
C PRO A 207 -0.35 -2.07 -43.97
N LYS A 208 0.17 -1.01 -44.59
CA LYS A 208 0.23 0.35 -44.01
C LYS A 208 -1.13 0.81 -43.46
N LYS A 209 -2.23 0.49 -44.14
CA LYS A 209 -3.59 0.84 -43.73
C LYS A 209 -3.97 0.15 -42.42
N VAL A 210 -3.60 -1.14 -42.24
CA VAL A 210 -3.87 -1.90 -41.01
C VAL A 210 -3.03 -1.33 -39.85
N TYR A 211 -1.76 -1.07 -40.07
CA TYR A 211 -0.87 -0.46 -39.09
C TYR A 211 -1.43 0.90 -38.61
N LEU A 212 -1.80 1.79 -39.56
CA LEU A 212 -2.37 3.09 -39.21
C LEU A 212 -3.71 2.95 -38.46
N GLY A 213 -4.58 2.03 -38.90
CA GLY A 213 -5.84 1.74 -38.23
C GLY A 213 -5.65 1.31 -36.77
N LEU A 214 -4.71 0.37 -36.53
CA LEU A 214 -4.36 -0.06 -35.17
C LEU A 214 -3.76 1.08 -34.33
N ALA A 215 -2.89 1.91 -34.94
CA ALA A 215 -2.30 3.05 -34.24
C ALA A 215 -3.38 4.08 -33.84
N PHE A 216 -4.32 4.41 -34.72
CA PHE A 216 -5.43 5.30 -34.41
C PHE A 216 -6.37 4.72 -33.37
N LEU A 217 -6.66 3.40 -33.43
CA LEU A 217 -7.46 2.71 -32.42
C LEU A 217 -6.81 2.80 -31.03
N LEU A 218 -5.52 2.47 -30.95
CA LEU A 218 -4.76 2.54 -29.70
C LEU A 218 -4.68 3.97 -29.14
N LEU A 219 -4.45 4.96 -30.01
CA LEU A 219 -4.44 6.37 -29.61
C LEU A 219 -5.83 6.80 -29.09
N GLY A 220 -6.90 6.39 -29.77
CA GLY A 220 -8.28 6.69 -29.35
C GLY A 220 -8.63 6.06 -28.00
N LEU A 221 -8.27 4.78 -27.82
CA LEU A 221 -8.46 4.09 -26.54
C LEU A 221 -7.62 4.73 -25.42
N SER A 222 -6.37 5.02 -25.67
CA SER A 222 -5.50 5.70 -24.69
C SER A 222 -6.00 7.09 -24.33
N GLY A 223 -6.47 7.86 -25.33
CA GLY A 223 -7.09 9.17 -25.12
C GLY A 223 -8.35 9.10 -24.27
N ARG A 224 -9.20 8.09 -24.52
CA ARG A 224 -10.41 7.85 -23.70
C ARG A 224 -10.06 7.51 -22.25
N VAL A 225 -9.10 6.60 -22.03
CA VAL A 225 -8.64 6.23 -20.69
C VAL A 225 -8.05 7.44 -19.96
N ALA A 226 -7.22 8.23 -20.64
CA ALA A 226 -6.63 9.45 -20.07
C ALA A 226 -7.72 10.47 -19.70
N TRP A 227 -8.73 10.66 -20.56
CA TRP A 227 -9.86 11.54 -20.27
C TRP A 227 -10.64 11.09 -19.03
N GLN A 228 -10.97 9.77 -18.96
CA GLN A 228 -11.64 9.21 -17.79
C GLN A 228 -10.82 9.38 -16.51
N ALA A 229 -9.51 9.16 -16.57
CA ALA A 229 -8.62 9.37 -15.42
C ALA A 229 -8.62 10.84 -14.94
N ILE A 230 -8.63 11.81 -15.85
CA ILE A 230 -8.72 13.24 -15.51
C ILE A 230 -10.07 13.55 -14.86
N GLN A 231 -11.18 13.04 -15.42
CA GLN A 231 -12.52 13.26 -14.84
C GLN A 231 -12.61 12.63 -13.44
N SER A 232 -12.10 11.40 -13.27
CA SER A 232 -12.05 10.74 -11.97
C SER A 232 -11.24 11.53 -10.95
N ASP A 233 -10.07 12.04 -11.32
CA ASP A 233 -9.25 12.84 -10.41
C ASP A 233 -9.96 14.13 -9.96
N GLN A 234 -10.64 14.82 -10.88
CA GLN A 234 -11.40 16.02 -10.56
C GLN A 234 -12.57 15.74 -9.60
N THR A 235 -13.35 14.69 -9.85
CA THR A 235 -14.45 14.29 -8.95
C THR A 235 -13.93 13.84 -7.58
N ASN A 236 -12.83 13.10 -7.54
CA ASN A 236 -12.21 12.66 -6.30
C ASN A 236 -11.69 13.85 -5.48
N GLN A 237 -11.10 14.86 -6.12
CA GLN A 237 -10.69 16.09 -5.44
C GLN A 237 -11.87 16.80 -4.80
N THR A 238 -13.02 16.87 -5.47
CA THR A 238 -14.25 17.46 -4.91
C THR A 238 -14.70 16.72 -3.65
N VAL A 239 -14.71 15.38 -3.67
CA VAL A 239 -15.05 14.56 -2.49
C VAL A 239 -14.10 14.84 -1.33
N LEU A 240 -12.78 14.87 -1.58
CA LEU A 240 -11.78 15.14 -0.57
C LEU A 240 -11.88 16.56 0.00
N GLU A 241 -12.22 17.55 -0.84
CA GLU A 241 -12.44 18.92 -0.41
C GLU A 241 -13.66 19.04 0.51
N GLN A 242 -14.79 18.44 0.15
CA GLN A 242 -15.98 18.42 1.00
C GLN A 242 -15.70 17.69 2.33
N ASN A 243 -14.96 16.58 2.27
CA ASN A 243 -14.54 15.86 3.47
C ASN A 243 -13.64 16.72 4.38
N SER A 244 -12.72 17.48 3.81
CA SER A 244 -11.84 18.38 4.57
C SER A 244 -12.60 19.52 5.25
N ARG A 245 -13.67 20.01 4.60
CA ARG A 245 -14.58 21.03 5.13
C ARG A 245 -15.58 20.48 6.15
N LYS A 246 -15.66 19.16 6.30
CA LYS A 246 -16.69 18.46 7.12
C LYS A 246 -18.12 18.82 6.73
N ASP A 247 -18.35 19.14 5.46
CA ASP A 247 -19.69 19.38 4.94
C ASP A 247 -20.40 18.04 4.70
N ALA A 248 -21.18 17.62 5.70
CA ALA A 248 -21.84 16.32 5.70
C ALA A 248 -22.71 16.06 4.45
N ARG A 249 -23.48 17.06 4.00
CA ARG A 249 -24.33 16.94 2.81
C ARG A 249 -23.51 16.94 1.53
N GLY A 250 -22.55 17.86 1.45
CA GLY A 250 -21.63 17.93 0.30
C GLY A 250 -20.79 16.68 0.13
N ILE A 251 -20.35 16.04 1.24
CA ILE A 251 -19.62 14.76 1.20
C ILE A 251 -20.51 13.66 0.61
N VAL A 252 -21.74 13.49 1.14
CA VAL A 252 -22.65 12.44 0.66
C VAL A 252 -22.94 12.64 -0.82
N GLN A 253 -23.34 13.85 -1.22
CA GLN A 253 -23.68 14.15 -2.61
C GLN A 253 -22.49 13.93 -3.55
N SER A 254 -21.34 14.54 -3.25
CA SER A 254 -20.16 14.43 -4.11
C SER A 254 -19.62 13.00 -4.20
N ALA A 255 -19.67 12.22 -3.11
CA ALA A 255 -19.22 10.83 -3.12
C ALA A 255 -20.16 9.93 -3.94
N THR A 256 -21.48 10.08 -3.78
CA THR A 256 -22.46 9.30 -4.55
C THR A 256 -22.44 9.65 -6.05
N ASP A 257 -22.25 10.93 -6.38
CA ASP A 257 -22.15 11.39 -7.77
C ASP A 257 -20.84 10.95 -8.44
N ALA A 258 -19.76 10.80 -7.65
CA ALA A 258 -18.45 10.38 -8.14
C ALA A 258 -18.38 8.89 -8.47
N VAL A 259 -19.16 8.04 -7.78
CA VAL A 259 -19.13 6.59 -7.98
C VAL A 259 -19.66 6.18 -9.34
N SER A 260 -18.87 5.41 -10.06
CA SER A 260 -19.25 4.79 -11.31
C SER A 260 -18.43 3.52 -11.52
N SER A 261 -18.78 2.66 -12.46
CA SER A 261 -18.03 1.45 -12.81
C SER A 261 -16.56 1.69 -13.19
N TRP A 262 -16.17 2.95 -13.43
CA TRP A 262 -14.82 3.38 -13.76
C TRP A 262 -14.16 4.21 -12.67
N ASN A 263 -14.89 4.55 -11.61
CA ASN A 263 -14.44 5.43 -10.53
C ASN A 263 -15.03 4.98 -9.20
N GLU A 264 -14.57 3.84 -8.71
CA GLU A 264 -15.00 3.28 -7.42
C GLU A 264 -14.01 3.60 -6.30
N LEU A 265 -12.73 3.83 -6.66
CA LEU A 265 -11.63 4.04 -5.73
C LEU A 265 -10.92 5.36 -6.05
N ASP A 266 -10.50 6.05 -5.00
CA ASP A 266 -9.56 7.16 -5.13
C ASP A 266 -8.12 6.67 -5.41
N ARG A 267 -7.20 7.60 -5.61
CA ARG A 267 -5.78 7.31 -5.85
C ARG A 267 -5.08 6.57 -4.70
N PHE A 268 -5.66 6.62 -3.50
CA PHE A 268 -5.14 5.94 -2.30
C PHE A 268 -5.85 4.61 -2.03
N SER A 269 -6.69 4.15 -2.95
CA SER A 269 -7.50 2.92 -2.86
C SER A 269 -8.64 3.00 -1.85
N ASN A 270 -9.04 4.20 -1.42
CA ASN A 270 -10.24 4.34 -0.61
C ASN A 270 -11.47 4.21 -1.50
N PRO A 271 -12.46 3.38 -1.16
CA PRO A 271 -13.74 3.38 -1.85
C PRO A 271 -14.42 4.74 -1.73
N LEU A 272 -14.81 5.34 -2.85
CA LEU A 272 -15.43 6.67 -2.85
C LEU A 272 -16.71 6.70 -2.02
N ILE A 273 -17.50 5.65 -2.08
CA ILE A 273 -18.73 5.51 -1.30
C ILE A 273 -18.48 5.48 0.23
N TYR A 274 -17.27 5.13 0.68
CA TYR A 274 -16.85 5.27 2.09
C TYR A 274 -17.03 6.70 2.60
N PHE A 275 -16.73 7.70 1.77
CA PHE A 275 -16.89 9.10 2.16
C PHE A 275 -18.37 9.47 2.34
N ALA A 276 -19.29 8.89 1.57
CA ALA A 276 -20.72 9.07 1.80
C ALA A 276 -21.15 8.50 3.18
N GLY A 277 -20.59 7.35 3.55
CA GLY A 277 -20.77 6.78 4.90
C GLY A 277 -20.28 7.74 5.99
N MET A 278 -19.11 8.34 5.81
CA MET A 278 -18.56 9.34 6.73
C MET A 278 -19.42 10.61 6.79
N GLY A 279 -19.87 11.11 5.64
CA GLY A 279 -20.77 12.26 5.57
C GLY A 279 -22.09 12.03 6.32
N SER A 280 -22.67 10.82 6.18
CA SER A 280 -23.87 10.43 6.92
C SER A 280 -23.62 10.37 8.43
N MET A 281 -22.48 9.84 8.87
CA MET A 281 -22.10 9.84 10.29
C MET A 281 -21.89 11.27 10.82
N PHE A 282 -21.24 12.15 10.08
CA PHE A 282 -21.02 13.54 10.50
C PHE A 282 -22.34 14.31 10.59
N GLY A 283 -23.26 14.12 9.63
CA GLY A 283 -24.58 14.73 9.65
C GLY A 283 -25.37 14.31 10.88
N GLU A 284 -25.30 13.04 11.24
CA GLU A 284 -25.96 12.52 12.45
C GLU A 284 -25.33 13.12 13.72
N ALA A 285 -24.01 13.12 13.83
CA ALA A 285 -23.30 13.70 14.97
C ALA A 285 -23.62 15.19 15.18
N GLN A 286 -23.80 15.94 14.09
CA GLN A 286 -24.19 17.34 14.15
C GLN A 286 -25.65 17.52 14.61
N SER A 287 -26.54 16.58 14.29
CA SER A 287 -27.95 16.64 14.67
C SER A 287 -28.25 16.17 16.09
N MET A 288 -27.35 15.40 16.68
CA MET A 288 -27.56 14.70 17.94
C MET A 288 -27.56 15.59 19.20
N GLY A 289 -26.96 16.75 19.20
CA GLY A 289 -26.86 17.55 20.40
C GLY A 289 -26.26 16.79 21.61
N GLN A 290 -26.82 17.00 22.80
CA GLN A 290 -26.31 16.35 24.02
C GLN A 290 -26.88 14.93 24.30
N ASN A 291 -27.97 14.51 23.63
CA ASN A 291 -28.58 13.19 23.81
C ASN A 291 -28.87 12.53 22.44
N PRO A 292 -27.90 11.86 21.83
CA PRO A 292 -28.07 11.23 20.53
C PRO A 292 -28.98 9.99 20.62
N THR A 293 -29.99 9.93 19.77
CA THR A 293 -30.75 8.69 19.50
C THR A 293 -30.06 7.92 18.39
N PHE A 294 -29.35 6.84 18.72
CA PHE A 294 -28.54 6.04 17.78
C PHE A 294 -29.35 5.17 16.81
N THR A 295 -30.61 5.48 16.57
CA THR A 295 -31.53 4.73 15.68
C THR A 295 -31.98 5.53 14.47
N SER A 296 -31.27 6.60 14.13
CA SER A 296 -31.67 7.50 13.06
C SER A 296 -31.52 6.90 11.65
N ALA A 297 -32.17 7.52 10.68
CA ALA A 297 -32.05 7.16 9.29
C ALA A 297 -30.61 7.32 8.75
N ASN A 298 -29.90 8.34 9.24
CA ASN A 298 -28.52 8.62 8.81
C ASN A 298 -27.55 7.50 9.21
N PHE A 299 -27.71 6.90 10.39
CA PHE A 299 -26.89 5.74 10.79
C PHE A 299 -27.16 4.52 9.92
N LYS A 300 -28.42 4.25 9.56
CA LYS A 300 -28.76 3.17 8.65
C LYS A 300 -28.18 3.42 7.23
N GLN A 301 -28.24 4.66 6.79
CA GLN A 301 -27.66 5.07 5.52
C GLN A 301 -26.12 4.92 5.53
N ALA A 302 -25.44 5.36 6.60
CA ALA A 302 -24.00 5.16 6.76
C ALA A 302 -23.61 3.68 6.74
N GLU A 303 -24.38 2.81 7.39
CA GLU A 303 -24.18 1.36 7.37
C GLU A 303 -24.29 0.80 5.94
N GLY A 304 -25.29 1.23 5.16
CA GLY A 304 -25.43 0.88 3.76
C GLY A 304 -24.19 1.25 2.95
N TYR A 305 -23.74 2.49 3.04
CA TYR A 305 -22.56 2.97 2.35
C TYR A 305 -21.26 2.25 2.75
N PHE A 306 -21.10 1.93 4.06
CA PHE A 306 -19.94 1.14 4.48
C PHE A 306 -20.00 -0.31 3.98
N ASN A 307 -21.19 -0.90 3.86
CA ASN A 307 -21.35 -2.21 3.25
C ASN A 307 -21.00 -2.19 1.75
N GLU A 308 -21.45 -1.17 1.02
CA GLU A 308 -21.07 -0.97 -0.39
C GLU A 308 -19.55 -0.74 -0.53
N ALA A 309 -18.95 0.07 0.34
CA ALA A 309 -17.50 0.29 0.35
C ALA A 309 -16.73 -1.02 0.57
N LEU A 310 -17.19 -1.86 1.49
CA LEU A 310 -16.57 -3.17 1.73
C LEU A 310 -16.87 -4.21 0.61
N ALA A 311 -17.91 -4.01 -0.18
CA ALA A 311 -18.12 -4.81 -1.39
C ALA A 311 -17.07 -4.48 -2.47
N VAL A 312 -16.65 -3.21 -2.59
CA VAL A 312 -15.58 -2.77 -3.50
C VAL A 312 -14.20 -3.13 -2.95
N HIS A 313 -13.96 -2.91 -1.65
CA HIS A 313 -12.69 -3.20 -0.99
C HIS A 313 -12.91 -3.93 0.33
N PRO A 314 -13.01 -5.27 0.32
CA PRO A 314 -13.38 -6.07 1.50
C PRO A 314 -12.43 -5.92 2.71
N TYR A 315 -11.18 -5.54 2.45
CA TYR A 315 -10.13 -5.44 3.46
C TYR A 315 -9.76 -4.00 3.79
N HIS A 316 -10.67 -3.03 3.50
CA HIS A 316 -10.42 -1.62 3.72
C HIS A 316 -10.45 -1.27 5.21
N VAL A 317 -9.27 -1.09 5.79
CA VAL A 317 -9.04 -0.87 7.23
C VAL A 317 -9.89 0.26 7.79
N VAL A 318 -9.91 1.41 7.11
CA VAL A 318 -10.64 2.59 7.59
C VAL A 318 -12.14 2.37 7.57
N THR A 319 -12.68 1.71 6.53
CA THR A 319 -14.11 1.38 6.48
C THR A 319 -14.51 0.40 7.59
N LEU A 320 -13.72 -0.65 7.83
CA LEU A 320 -13.95 -1.59 8.92
C LEU A 320 -13.94 -0.87 10.28
N TYR A 321 -12.97 0.01 10.49
CA TYR A 321 -12.87 0.79 11.72
C TYR A 321 -14.11 1.69 11.94
N GLN A 322 -14.54 2.42 10.92
CA GLN A 322 -15.70 3.32 11.04
C GLN A 322 -17.01 2.56 11.14
N LYS A 323 -17.15 1.44 10.44
CA LYS A 323 -18.31 0.56 10.57
C LYS A 323 -18.41 -0.05 11.97
N ALA A 324 -17.29 -0.47 12.57
CA ALA A 324 -17.26 -0.96 13.94
C ALA A 324 -17.62 0.15 14.93
N ASN A 325 -17.13 1.38 14.73
CA ASN A 325 -17.53 2.55 15.52
C ASN A 325 -19.03 2.84 15.38
N LEU A 326 -19.58 2.75 14.18
CA LEU A 326 -21.01 2.94 13.92
C LEU A 326 -21.86 1.98 14.78
N TYR A 327 -21.53 0.68 14.77
CA TYR A 327 -22.20 -0.30 15.60
C TYR A 327 -22.04 -0.02 17.10
N ARG A 328 -20.84 0.37 17.55
CA ARG A 328 -20.57 0.74 18.95
C ARG A 328 -21.41 1.94 19.40
N TYR A 329 -21.53 2.97 18.56
CA TYR A 329 -22.40 4.13 18.87
C TYR A 329 -23.88 3.74 18.95
N ARG A 330 -24.33 2.79 18.15
CA ARG A 330 -25.69 2.22 18.23
C ARG A 330 -25.88 1.25 19.40
N ARG A 331 -24.84 1.00 20.20
CA ARG A 331 -24.79 -0.01 21.26
C ARG A 331 -25.02 -1.44 20.76
N ASP A 332 -24.86 -1.67 19.49
CA ASP A 332 -24.82 -3.01 18.90
C ASP A 332 -23.42 -3.60 19.08
N TYR A 333 -23.14 -3.96 20.33
CA TYR A 333 -21.79 -4.40 20.73
C TYR A 333 -21.39 -5.73 20.11
N ALA A 334 -22.35 -6.58 19.74
CA ALA A 334 -22.07 -7.86 19.10
C ALA A 334 -21.48 -7.64 17.68
N ASN A 335 -22.14 -6.82 16.86
CA ASN A 335 -21.65 -6.48 15.53
C ASN A 335 -20.41 -5.59 15.58
N ALA A 336 -20.31 -4.70 16.57
CA ALA A 336 -19.10 -3.90 16.80
C ALA A 336 -17.88 -4.81 17.07
N MET A 337 -18.02 -5.76 17.99
CA MET A 337 -16.98 -6.71 18.36
C MET A 337 -16.51 -7.53 17.13
N ALA A 338 -17.43 -8.15 16.41
CA ALA A 338 -17.10 -8.94 15.22
C ALA A 338 -16.37 -8.11 14.15
N THR A 339 -16.79 -6.84 13.96
CA THR A 339 -16.14 -5.96 12.98
C THR A 339 -14.76 -5.48 13.47
N TYR A 340 -14.56 -5.21 14.76
CA TYR A 340 -13.24 -4.94 15.32
C TYR A 340 -12.31 -6.15 15.24
N GLU A 341 -12.81 -7.36 15.45
CA GLU A 341 -12.02 -8.58 15.31
C GLU A 341 -11.52 -8.75 13.88
N GLU A 342 -12.39 -8.50 12.88
CA GLU A 342 -11.98 -8.52 11.47
C GLU A 342 -10.95 -7.41 11.17
N LEU A 343 -11.15 -6.20 11.66
CA LEU A 343 -10.17 -5.12 11.57
C LEU A 343 -8.82 -5.53 12.15
N LEU A 344 -8.82 -6.07 13.36
CA LEU A 344 -7.59 -6.42 14.08
C LEU A 344 -6.93 -7.69 13.54
N ARG A 345 -7.66 -8.54 12.84
CA ARG A 345 -7.09 -9.64 12.05
C ARG A 345 -6.24 -9.11 10.89
N ILE A 346 -6.71 -8.04 10.23
CA ILE A 346 -6.01 -7.39 9.11
C ILE A 346 -4.89 -6.49 9.65
N SER A 347 -5.19 -5.66 10.62
CA SER A 347 -4.26 -4.71 11.22
C SER A 347 -4.20 -4.88 12.76
N PRO A 348 -3.41 -5.86 13.24
CA PRO A 348 -3.32 -6.16 14.67
C PRO A 348 -2.85 -4.99 15.53
N ARG A 349 -2.13 -4.03 14.92
CA ARG A 349 -1.58 -2.86 15.61
C ARG A 349 -2.35 -1.57 15.37
N HIS A 350 -3.60 -1.66 14.85
CA HIS A 350 -4.43 -0.47 14.64
C HIS A 350 -4.81 0.16 15.99
N PRO A 351 -4.28 1.37 16.35
CA PRO A 351 -4.40 1.89 17.71
C PRO A 351 -5.85 2.15 18.12
N GLY A 352 -6.60 2.89 17.28
CA GLY A 352 -8.02 3.17 17.51
C GLY A 352 -8.88 1.89 17.56
N GLY A 353 -8.53 0.90 16.70
CA GLY A 353 -9.20 -0.41 16.71
C GLY A 353 -9.02 -1.13 18.04
N GLN A 354 -7.78 -1.24 18.54
CA GLN A 354 -7.48 -1.87 19.81
C GLN A 354 -8.17 -1.16 20.99
N MET A 355 -8.14 0.18 21.01
CA MET A 355 -8.78 0.97 22.04
C MET A 355 -10.30 0.77 22.05
N HIS A 356 -10.96 0.95 20.91
CA HIS A 356 -12.42 0.87 20.85
C HIS A 356 -12.94 -0.58 20.96
N TYR A 357 -12.15 -1.56 20.54
CA TYR A 357 -12.45 -2.97 20.83
C TYR A 357 -12.45 -3.23 22.34
N ALA A 358 -11.46 -2.73 23.07
CA ALA A 358 -11.44 -2.83 24.53
C ALA A 358 -12.61 -2.10 25.20
N VAL A 359 -13.00 -0.91 24.71
CA VAL A 359 -14.21 -0.21 25.16
C VAL A 359 -15.47 -1.07 24.95
N THR A 360 -15.56 -1.73 23.79
CA THR A 360 -16.68 -2.63 23.48
C THR A 360 -16.72 -3.85 24.40
N LEU A 361 -15.56 -4.44 24.70
CA LEU A 361 -15.43 -5.53 25.66
C LEU A 361 -15.84 -5.12 27.08
N ASN A 362 -15.47 -3.90 27.51
CA ASN A 362 -15.92 -3.33 28.80
C ASN A 362 -17.45 -3.21 28.85
N ALA A 363 -18.07 -2.68 27.80
CA ALA A 363 -19.50 -2.53 27.69
C ALA A 363 -20.25 -3.87 27.74
N LEU A 364 -19.60 -4.97 27.34
CA LEU A 364 -20.11 -6.34 27.46
C LEU A 364 -19.76 -7.02 28.79
N GLY A 365 -19.09 -6.30 29.70
CA GLY A 365 -18.65 -6.86 30.99
C GLY A 365 -17.42 -7.79 30.89
N ASN A 366 -16.77 -7.88 29.72
CA ASN A 366 -15.59 -8.73 29.52
C ASN A 366 -14.29 -7.99 29.86
N TYR A 367 -14.20 -7.52 31.08
CA TYR A 367 -13.13 -6.63 31.56
C TYR A 367 -11.72 -7.26 31.49
N GLU A 368 -11.62 -8.58 31.76
CA GLU A 368 -10.30 -9.25 31.65
C GLU A 368 -9.79 -9.26 30.21
N ALA A 369 -10.66 -9.52 29.23
CA ALA A 369 -10.29 -9.47 27.82
C ALA A 369 -9.94 -8.04 27.39
N ALA A 370 -10.71 -7.05 27.83
CA ALA A 370 -10.41 -5.63 27.60
C ALA A 370 -9.03 -5.23 28.14
N ALA A 371 -8.74 -5.58 29.39
CA ALA A 371 -7.45 -5.31 30.01
C ALA A 371 -6.28 -6.00 29.25
N ARG A 372 -6.47 -7.25 28.78
CA ARG A 372 -5.46 -7.95 27.96
C ARG A 372 -5.18 -7.23 26.65
N VAL A 373 -6.23 -6.78 25.95
CA VAL A 373 -6.09 -6.01 24.71
C VAL A 373 -5.32 -4.71 24.98
N LEU A 374 -5.68 -3.96 26.03
CA LEU A 374 -5.04 -2.69 26.36
C LEU A 374 -3.57 -2.83 26.78
N ILE A 375 -3.21 -3.93 27.47
CA ILE A 375 -1.82 -4.24 27.79
C ILE A 375 -1.02 -4.52 26.51
N ALA A 376 -1.57 -5.35 25.61
CA ALA A 376 -0.92 -5.72 24.36
C ALA A 376 -0.96 -4.60 23.31
N ALA A 377 -1.81 -3.60 23.48
CA ALA A 377 -2.04 -2.54 22.51
C ALA A 377 -0.76 -1.75 22.22
N PHE A 378 -0.48 -1.56 20.93
CA PHE A 378 0.65 -0.77 20.44
C PHE A 378 0.19 0.68 20.21
N LEU A 379 0.12 1.47 21.30
CA LEU A 379 -0.37 2.84 21.27
C LEU A 379 0.78 3.83 21.37
N GLY A 380 0.76 4.87 20.55
CA GLY A 380 1.69 6.00 20.64
C GLY A 380 1.50 6.79 21.94
N GLN A 381 2.45 7.67 22.25
CA GLN A 381 2.38 8.47 23.50
C GLN A 381 1.16 9.41 23.53
N GLU A 382 0.65 9.82 22.37
CA GLU A 382 -0.54 10.64 22.21
C GLU A 382 -1.81 10.00 22.82
N TYR A 383 -1.88 8.67 22.79
CA TYR A 383 -3.01 7.95 23.37
C TYR A 383 -3.01 7.98 24.91
N TYR A 384 -1.84 8.13 25.55
CA TYR A 384 -1.77 8.16 27.01
C TYR A 384 -2.44 9.40 27.63
N SER A 385 -2.51 10.49 26.88
CA SER A 385 -3.24 11.71 27.27
C SER A 385 -4.72 11.70 26.84
N ASN A 386 -5.16 10.68 26.11
CA ASN A 386 -6.54 10.58 25.64
C ASN A 386 -7.47 10.14 26.80
N PRO A 387 -8.48 10.97 27.18
CA PRO A 387 -9.38 10.66 28.30
C PRO A 387 -10.20 9.38 28.09
N ASP A 388 -10.58 9.06 26.87
CA ASP A 388 -11.35 7.84 26.57
C ASP A 388 -10.48 6.59 26.74
N TYR A 389 -9.21 6.65 26.38
CA TYR A 389 -8.27 5.58 26.64
C TYR A 389 -8.03 5.38 28.13
N GLN A 390 -7.83 6.46 28.89
CA GLN A 390 -7.66 6.41 30.33
C GLN A 390 -8.88 5.76 31.00
N ARG A 391 -10.08 6.21 30.60
CA ARG A 391 -11.34 5.65 31.08
C ARG A 391 -11.47 4.15 30.75
N ALA A 392 -11.18 3.75 29.53
CA ALA A 392 -11.26 2.34 29.12
C ALA A 392 -10.33 1.44 29.94
N VAL A 393 -9.10 1.92 30.23
CA VAL A 393 -8.14 1.20 31.06
C VAL A 393 -8.66 1.05 32.47
N VAL A 394 -9.07 2.16 33.11
CA VAL A 394 -9.57 2.15 34.50
C VAL A 394 -10.81 1.27 34.65
N GLU A 395 -11.76 1.38 33.74
CA GLU A 395 -12.96 0.56 33.69
C GLU A 395 -12.62 -0.93 33.58
N ALA A 396 -11.74 -1.30 32.69
CA ALA A 396 -11.27 -2.68 32.55
C ALA A 396 -10.63 -3.20 33.85
N LEU A 397 -9.73 -2.42 34.45
CA LEU A 397 -9.01 -2.82 35.63
C LEU A 397 -9.94 -2.94 36.86
N ARG A 398 -10.90 -2.04 37.01
CA ARG A 398 -11.87 -2.06 38.11
C ARG A 398 -12.89 -3.20 38.01
N GLY A 399 -13.34 -3.47 36.77
CA GLY A 399 -14.33 -4.50 36.49
C GLY A 399 -13.78 -5.94 36.49
N MET A 400 -12.48 -6.13 36.44
CA MET A 400 -11.88 -7.48 36.38
C MET A 400 -12.37 -8.35 37.54
N PRO A 401 -12.74 -9.63 37.30
CA PRO A 401 -13.10 -10.57 38.36
C PRO A 401 -11.88 -10.90 39.23
N ALA A 402 -12.10 -11.15 40.51
CA ALA A 402 -11.04 -11.56 41.43
C ALA A 402 -10.39 -12.92 41.04
N SER A 403 -11.12 -13.71 40.25
CA SER A 403 -10.67 -15.00 39.72
C SER A 403 -9.74 -14.89 38.49
N THR A 404 -9.44 -13.65 38.01
CA THR A 404 -8.55 -13.41 36.89
C THR A 404 -7.20 -14.11 37.10
N ARG A 405 -6.84 -15.03 36.20
CA ARG A 405 -5.60 -15.83 36.30
C ARG A 405 -4.44 -15.26 35.48
N HIS A 406 -4.68 -14.24 34.69
CA HIS A 406 -3.65 -13.66 33.83
C HIS A 406 -2.54 -13.01 34.69
N ARG A 407 -1.35 -13.60 34.66
CA ARG A 407 -0.19 -13.28 35.53
C ARG A 407 0.14 -11.77 35.57
N GLY A 408 -0.01 -11.08 34.41
CA GLY A 408 0.24 -9.64 34.29
C GLY A 408 -0.83 -8.75 34.88
N LEU A 409 -2.06 -9.27 35.06
CA LEU A 409 -3.21 -8.50 35.56
C LEU A 409 -3.46 -8.71 37.05
N GLN A 410 -2.93 -9.78 37.64
CA GLN A 410 -3.14 -10.08 39.08
C GLN A 410 -2.64 -8.97 40.00
N THR A 411 -1.56 -8.29 39.61
CA THR A 411 -1.03 -7.12 40.36
C THR A 411 -2.07 -6.02 40.52
N PHE A 412 -2.93 -5.79 39.52
CA PHE A 412 -3.95 -4.75 39.54
C PHE A 412 -5.16 -5.13 40.38
N ILE A 413 -5.42 -6.43 40.55
CA ILE A 413 -6.57 -6.88 41.42
C ILE A 413 -6.40 -6.41 42.86
N GLY A 414 -5.17 -6.47 43.39
CA GLY A 414 -4.88 -5.96 44.73
C GLY A 414 -4.86 -4.43 44.81
N MET A 415 -4.44 -3.76 43.77
CA MET A 415 -4.27 -2.30 43.75
C MET A 415 -5.59 -1.54 43.50
N ARG A 416 -6.51 -2.13 42.73
CA ARG A 416 -7.71 -1.44 42.25
C ARG A 416 -8.64 -0.90 43.33
N SER A 417 -8.63 -1.48 44.53
CA SER A 417 -9.40 -1.01 45.67
C SER A 417 -8.70 0.04 46.54
N GLN A 418 -7.36 0.17 46.34
CA GLN A 418 -6.53 1.04 47.17
C GLN A 418 -6.14 2.35 46.43
N LEU A 419 -6.15 2.36 45.10
CA LEU A 419 -5.76 3.48 44.28
C LEU A 419 -6.99 4.21 43.71
N ASP A 420 -6.90 5.53 43.57
CA ASP A 420 -7.82 6.30 42.75
C ASP A 420 -7.60 6.00 41.24
N ASP A 421 -8.46 6.54 40.40
CA ASP A 421 -8.43 6.26 38.95
C ASP A 421 -7.15 6.75 38.29
N ALA A 422 -6.64 7.91 38.70
CA ALA A 422 -5.41 8.48 38.14
C ALA A 422 -4.19 7.65 38.53
N ALA A 423 -4.05 7.27 39.80
CA ALA A 423 -3.00 6.42 40.29
C ALA A 423 -3.03 5.01 39.69
N LEU A 424 -4.25 4.45 39.54
CA LEU A 424 -4.44 3.14 38.90
C LEU A 424 -4.01 3.17 37.43
N PHE A 425 -4.36 4.21 36.69
CA PHE A 425 -3.94 4.41 35.33
C PHE A 425 -2.40 4.59 35.21
N GLN A 426 -1.80 5.35 36.14
CA GLN A 426 -0.35 5.54 36.16
C GLN A 426 0.41 4.25 36.47
N ALA A 427 -0.10 3.42 37.38
CA ALA A 427 0.41 2.09 37.65
C ALA A 427 0.36 1.20 36.40
N PHE A 428 -0.75 1.26 35.64
CA PHE A 428 -0.89 0.56 34.38
C PHE A 428 0.13 1.03 33.34
N GLN A 429 0.33 2.33 33.16
CA GLN A 429 1.32 2.88 32.24
C GLN A 429 2.74 2.41 32.58
N THR A 430 3.11 2.48 33.87
CA THR A 430 4.42 2.01 34.34
C THR A 430 4.62 0.54 34.04
N PHE A 431 3.62 -0.28 34.34
CA PHE A 431 3.64 -1.71 34.03
C PHE A 431 3.82 -1.99 32.55
N LYS A 432 3.07 -1.26 31.70
CA LYS A 432 3.12 -1.41 30.23
C LYS A 432 4.48 -1.00 29.68
N SER A 433 5.05 0.11 30.14
CA SER A 433 6.35 0.61 29.70
C SER A 433 7.52 -0.35 29.99
N GLN A 434 7.40 -1.18 31.03
CA GLN A 434 8.40 -2.18 31.40
C GLN A 434 8.32 -3.45 30.54
N ARG A 435 7.20 -3.70 29.87
CA ARG A 435 6.95 -4.95 29.10
C ARG A 435 7.01 -4.77 27.59
N VAL A 436 6.74 -3.58 27.10
CA VAL A 436 6.84 -3.31 25.65
C VAL A 436 8.26 -2.85 25.36
N PRO A 437 9.05 -3.60 24.56
CA PRO A 437 10.35 -3.13 24.12
C PRO A 437 10.17 -1.78 23.44
N LYS A 438 10.96 -0.78 23.83
CA LYS A 438 10.98 0.49 23.10
C LYS A 438 11.24 0.16 21.63
N ALA A 439 10.29 0.49 20.75
CA ALA A 439 10.50 0.39 19.33
C ALA A 439 11.76 1.24 19.00
N ARG A 440 12.83 0.54 18.60
CA ARG A 440 14.07 1.17 18.09
C ARG A 440 13.90 1.53 16.63
#